data_58d2fa653c4af458085d47ab813a5ba5
#
_entry.id   58d2fa653c4af458085d47ab813a5ba5
#
_cell.length_a   1.000
_cell.length_b   1.000
_cell.length_c   1.000
_cell.angle_alpha   90.00
_cell.angle_beta   90.00
_cell.angle_gamma   90.00
#
_symmetry.space_group_name_H-M   'P 1'
#
loop_
_entity.id
_entity.type
_entity.pdbx_description
1 polymer ?
#
loop_
_entity_poly.entity_id
_entity_poly.type
_entity_poly.pdbx_seq_one_letter_code
_entity_poly.pdbx_strand_id
1 'polypeptide(L)'
;MFNFDIPRYEKVVGDAIALRPQIEKAVDEICSQGYTNIFFIGCGGTYAHSLPMKYWLDTTSQIDTYSVIAAEFMAAGHRKFTKDSVCVFSTRSGNTKEIVAAARYCKEAGARTIVYVSNDNTPVCEYADYKLFSFAEDDCLCEAIYTYMIALLARFKKNAGEFDKYEEFTDQYAKIVPYLIKAKEQYEARCADMAREHKDTDYHMVIGAGMMWGEAYDYAMCTLEELQWIKTKSIHAAEYFYGTL
;
A
#
# COMPACT_ATOMS: atom_id res chain seq x y z
N MET A 1 -19.07 15.46 7.87
CA MET A 1 -17.67 15.49 7.35
C MET A 1 -17.62 16.36 6.10
N PHE A 2 -16.58 17.17 5.97
CA PHE A 2 -16.45 18.08 4.83
C PHE A 2 -16.01 17.31 3.57
N ASN A 3 -16.73 17.48 2.47
CA ASN A 3 -16.48 16.80 1.18
C ASN A 3 -16.32 15.27 1.26
N PHE A 4 -17.01 14.62 2.18
CA PHE A 4 -16.97 13.18 2.34
C PHE A 4 -18.33 12.54 1.99
N ASP A 5 -18.34 11.76 0.93
CA ASP A 5 -19.51 11.01 0.46
C ASP A 5 -19.49 9.58 1.04
N ILE A 6 -20.28 9.34 2.09
CA ILE A 6 -20.33 8.03 2.76
C ILE A 6 -20.75 6.90 1.80
N PRO A 7 -21.83 7.00 1.03
CA PRO A 7 -22.21 5.95 0.07
C PRO A 7 -21.12 5.62 -0.94
N ARG A 8 -20.41 6.63 -1.44
CA ARG A 8 -19.27 6.45 -2.35
C ARG A 8 -18.12 5.72 -1.64
N TYR A 9 -17.76 6.14 -0.43
CA TYR A 9 -16.71 5.51 0.35
C TYR A 9 -17.02 4.04 0.66
N GLU A 10 -18.25 3.75 1.10
CA GLU A 10 -18.72 2.38 1.34
C GLU A 10 -18.59 1.51 0.08
N LYS A 11 -18.96 2.06 -1.07
CA LYS A 11 -18.84 1.35 -2.35
C LYS A 11 -17.37 1.08 -2.70
N VAL A 12 -16.52 2.10 -2.71
CA VAL A 12 -15.12 1.98 -3.18
C VAL A 12 -14.32 1.04 -2.29
N VAL A 13 -14.39 1.23 -0.97
CA VAL A 13 -13.67 0.35 -0.03
C VAL A 13 -14.30 -1.03 0.03
N GLY A 14 -15.63 -1.13 -0.07
CA GLY A 14 -16.36 -2.39 -0.17
C GLY A 14 -15.98 -3.20 -1.40
N ASP A 15 -15.83 -2.57 -2.57
CA ASP A 15 -15.38 -3.22 -3.80
C ASP A 15 -13.95 -3.78 -3.65
N ALA A 16 -13.05 -3.05 -2.96
CA ALA A 16 -11.71 -3.54 -2.66
C ALA A 16 -11.73 -4.74 -1.69
N ILE A 17 -12.59 -4.73 -0.66
CA ILE A 17 -12.82 -5.87 0.23
C ILE A 17 -13.34 -7.08 -0.55
N ALA A 18 -14.23 -6.87 -1.50
CA ALA A 18 -14.83 -7.93 -2.32
C ALA A 18 -13.80 -8.65 -3.22
N LEU A 19 -12.60 -8.09 -3.40
CA LEU A 19 -11.50 -8.78 -4.10
C LEU A 19 -10.90 -9.95 -3.29
N ARG A 20 -11.21 -10.10 -2.01
CA ARG A 20 -10.61 -11.13 -1.14
C ARG A 20 -10.62 -12.53 -1.74
N PRO A 21 -11.72 -13.08 -2.28
CA PRO A 21 -11.70 -14.43 -2.86
C PRO A 21 -10.74 -14.55 -4.06
N GLN A 22 -10.64 -13.52 -4.89
CA GLN A 22 -9.70 -13.47 -6.01
C GLN A 22 -8.25 -13.41 -5.53
N ILE A 23 -7.99 -12.63 -4.48
CA ILE A 23 -6.68 -12.51 -3.83
C ILE A 23 -6.29 -13.87 -3.22
N GLU A 24 -7.18 -14.49 -2.46
CA GLU A 24 -6.92 -15.81 -1.84
C GLU A 24 -6.57 -16.86 -2.89
N LYS A 25 -7.33 -16.91 -3.98
CA LYS A 25 -7.05 -17.83 -5.10
C LYS A 25 -5.66 -17.59 -5.69
N ALA A 26 -5.31 -16.33 -5.99
CA ALA A 26 -4.00 -15.98 -6.55
C ALA A 26 -2.85 -16.38 -5.60
N VAL A 27 -2.98 -16.08 -4.32
CA VAL A 27 -1.97 -16.43 -3.31
C VAL A 27 -1.85 -17.93 -3.15
N ASP A 28 -2.96 -18.69 -3.13
CA ASP A 28 -2.94 -20.14 -3.02
C ASP A 28 -2.23 -20.79 -4.22
N GLU A 29 -2.48 -20.32 -5.43
CA GLU A 29 -1.78 -20.76 -6.64
C GLU A 29 -0.27 -20.48 -6.54
N ILE A 30 0.12 -19.26 -6.13
CA ILE A 30 1.53 -18.88 -5.95
C ILE A 30 2.20 -19.77 -4.90
N CYS A 31 1.57 -19.96 -3.75
CA CYS A 31 2.11 -20.79 -2.67
C CYS A 31 2.25 -22.26 -3.09
N SER A 32 1.29 -22.80 -3.84
CA SER A 32 1.34 -24.20 -4.33
C SER A 32 2.48 -24.43 -5.31
N GLN A 33 2.86 -23.42 -6.09
CA GLN A 33 3.98 -23.46 -7.03
C GLN A 33 5.34 -23.19 -6.37
N GLY A 34 5.33 -22.66 -5.13
CA GLY A 34 6.50 -22.19 -4.41
C GLY A 34 6.95 -20.80 -4.85
N TYR A 35 7.51 -20.03 -3.94
CA TYR A 35 8.12 -18.71 -4.19
C TYR A 35 9.26 -18.48 -3.19
N THR A 36 10.13 -17.50 -3.46
CA THR A 36 11.29 -17.22 -2.60
C THR A 36 11.11 -15.98 -1.73
N ASN A 37 10.43 -14.97 -2.24
CA ASN A 37 10.26 -13.68 -1.57
C ASN A 37 9.16 -12.84 -2.24
N ILE A 38 8.80 -11.73 -1.58
CA ILE A 38 7.81 -10.78 -2.08
C ILE A 38 8.48 -9.42 -2.26
N PHE A 39 8.35 -8.84 -3.45
CA PHE A 39 8.76 -7.47 -3.76
C PHE A 39 7.54 -6.57 -3.92
N PHE A 40 7.41 -5.56 -3.08
CA PHE A 40 6.55 -4.42 -3.36
C PHE A 40 7.34 -3.40 -4.17
N ILE A 41 6.86 -3.09 -5.37
CA ILE A 41 7.53 -2.18 -6.29
C ILE A 41 6.61 -1.00 -6.55
N GLY A 42 7.00 0.19 -6.10
CA GLY A 42 6.15 1.38 -6.11
C GLY A 42 6.90 2.65 -6.47
N CYS A 43 6.14 3.74 -6.62
CA CYS A 43 6.62 5.11 -6.75
C CYS A 43 5.74 6.02 -5.89
N GLY A 44 6.33 7.04 -5.22
CA GLY A 44 5.57 7.98 -4.42
C GLY A 44 4.68 7.29 -3.39
N GLY A 45 3.41 7.65 -3.31
CA GLY A 45 2.45 7.09 -2.35
C GLY A 45 2.35 5.57 -2.41
N THR A 46 2.42 4.93 -3.58
CA THR A 46 2.34 3.47 -3.65
C THR A 46 3.58 2.76 -3.09
N TYR A 47 4.76 3.39 -3.15
CA TYR A 47 5.92 2.95 -2.39
C TYR A 47 5.71 3.15 -0.89
N ALA A 48 5.24 4.33 -0.47
CA ALA A 48 4.95 4.65 0.93
C ALA A 48 4.00 3.63 1.57
N HIS A 49 2.88 3.30 0.89
CA HIS A 49 1.91 2.31 1.35
C HIS A 49 2.50 0.90 1.53
N SER A 50 3.58 0.58 0.83
CA SER A 50 4.26 -0.72 1.00
C SER A 50 5.11 -0.80 2.27
N LEU A 51 5.56 0.32 2.83
CA LEU A 51 6.42 0.35 4.02
C LEU A 51 5.75 -0.22 5.29
N PRO A 52 4.48 0.11 5.63
CA PRO A 52 3.76 -0.54 6.72
C PRO A 52 3.62 -2.04 6.50
N MET A 53 3.37 -2.47 5.28
CA MET A 53 3.22 -3.88 4.92
C MET A 53 4.54 -4.65 5.12
N LYS A 54 5.64 -4.07 4.64
CA LYS A 54 6.97 -4.62 4.89
C LYS A 54 7.27 -4.70 6.38
N TYR A 55 7.03 -3.63 7.14
CA TYR A 55 7.24 -3.63 8.60
C TYR A 55 6.42 -4.72 9.29
N TRP A 56 5.17 -4.92 8.90
CA TRP A 56 4.33 -5.97 9.45
C TRP A 56 4.95 -7.36 9.22
N LEU A 57 5.38 -7.66 8.00
CA LEU A 57 6.03 -8.95 7.70
C LEU A 57 7.38 -9.08 8.40
N ASP A 58 8.25 -8.09 8.36
CA ASP A 58 9.57 -8.12 9.01
C ASP A 58 9.48 -8.41 10.52
N THR A 59 8.39 -8.00 11.17
CA THR A 59 8.23 -8.14 12.63
C THR A 59 7.40 -9.34 13.05
N THR A 60 6.66 -9.97 12.13
CA THR A 60 5.70 -11.02 12.48
C THR A 60 5.70 -12.23 11.53
N SER A 61 6.67 -12.32 10.60
CA SER A 61 6.71 -13.38 9.58
C SER A 61 8.15 -13.76 9.24
N GLN A 62 8.32 -14.96 8.70
CA GLN A 62 9.58 -15.42 8.11
C GLN A 62 9.62 -15.21 6.58
N ILE A 63 8.57 -14.62 6.00
CA ILE A 63 8.50 -14.33 4.57
C ILE A 63 9.45 -13.19 4.23
N ASP A 64 10.48 -13.46 3.45
CA ASP A 64 11.41 -12.43 2.95
C ASP A 64 10.66 -11.40 2.11
N THR A 65 10.68 -10.13 2.52
CA THR A 65 9.93 -9.05 1.87
C THR A 65 10.77 -7.82 1.62
N TYR A 66 10.60 -7.23 0.45
CA TYR A 66 11.32 -6.04 0.02
C TYR A 66 10.34 -4.98 -0.48
N SER A 67 10.55 -3.72 -0.07
CA SER A 67 9.88 -2.55 -0.65
C SER A 67 10.93 -1.74 -1.41
N VAL A 68 10.72 -1.53 -2.69
CA VAL A 68 11.68 -0.88 -3.58
C VAL A 68 11.02 0.19 -4.45
N ILE A 69 11.76 1.25 -4.72
CA ILE A 69 11.34 2.28 -5.67
C ILE A 69 11.59 1.76 -7.09
N ALA A 70 10.57 1.80 -7.94
CA ALA A 70 10.61 1.20 -9.28
C ALA A 70 11.81 1.68 -10.12
N ALA A 71 12.09 2.98 -10.15
CA ALA A 71 13.20 3.54 -10.91
C ALA A 71 14.57 3.07 -10.41
N GLU A 72 14.76 3.02 -9.09
CA GLU A 72 15.99 2.52 -8.46
C GLU A 72 16.16 1.02 -8.69
N PHE A 73 15.09 0.25 -8.54
CA PHE A 73 15.09 -1.19 -8.81
C PHE A 73 15.51 -1.50 -10.25
N MET A 74 14.99 -0.73 -11.23
CA MET A 74 15.36 -0.89 -12.63
C MET A 74 16.82 -0.49 -12.93
N ALA A 75 17.35 0.52 -12.25
CA ALA A 75 18.71 1.00 -12.48
C ALA A 75 19.78 0.15 -11.78
N ALA A 76 19.54 -0.26 -10.55
CA ALA A 76 20.52 -0.96 -9.71
C ALA A 76 20.32 -2.48 -9.68
N GLY A 77 19.14 -2.97 -10.01
CA GLY A 77 18.73 -4.35 -9.76
C GLY A 77 18.62 -4.68 -8.26
N HIS A 78 18.34 -5.93 -7.96
CA HIS A 78 18.33 -6.42 -6.59
C HIS A 78 18.78 -7.89 -6.54
N ARG A 79 19.86 -8.20 -5.81
CA ARG A 79 20.48 -9.55 -5.80
C ARG A 79 19.54 -10.67 -5.32
N LYS A 80 18.46 -10.35 -4.60
CA LYS A 80 17.45 -11.30 -4.13
C LYS A 80 16.29 -11.46 -5.12
N PHE A 81 16.22 -10.63 -6.13
CA PHE A 81 15.23 -10.76 -7.19
C PHE A 81 15.57 -11.93 -8.10
N THR A 82 14.62 -12.83 -8.30
CA THR A 82 14.77 -14.03 -9.15
C THR A 82 13.44 -14.32 -9.88
N LYS A 83 13.46 -15.27 -10.79
CA LYS A 83 12.25 -15.78 -11.45
C LYS A 83 11.21 -16.37 -10.47
N ASP A 84 11.65 -16.74 -9.27
CA ASP A 84 10.77 -17.29 -8.22
C ASP A 84 10.27 -16.21 -7.24
N SER A 85 10.57 -14.94 -7.51
CA SER A 85 10.04 -13.80 -6.76
C SER A 85 8.56 -13.55 -7.10
N VAL A 86 7.82 -12.99 -6.14
CA VAL A 86 6.48 -12.42 -6.33
C VAL A 86 6.61 -10.91 -6.32
N CYS A 87 6.19 -10.25 -7.40
CA CYS A 87 6.28 -8.81 -7.56
C CYS A 87 4.88 -8.20 -7.48
N VAL A 88 4.66 -7.34 -6.49
CA VAL A 88 3.38 -6.70 -6.21
C VAL A 88 3.46 -5.23 -6.61
N PHE A 89 2.57 -4.83 -7.49
CA PHE A 89 2.44 -3.46 -7.98
C PHE A 89 1.07 -2.91 -7.60
N SER A 90 1.06 -1.69 -7.07
CA SER A 90 -0.15 -0.91 -6.86
C SER A 90 -0.07 0.34 -7.71
N THR A 91 -1.14 0.68 -8.41
CA THR A 91 -1.17 1.92 -9.17
C THR A 91 -2.61 2.37 -9.41
N ARG A 92 -2.87 3.67 -9.27
CA ARG A 92 -4.18 4.23 -9.61
C ARG A 92 -4.36 4.28 -11.13
N SER A 93 -3.45 4.97 -11.79
CA SER A 93 -3.56 5.27 -13.23
C SER A 93 -3.20 4.08 -14.13
N GLY A 94 -2.34 3.18 -13.65
CA GLY A 94 -1.78 2.10 -14.47
C GLY A 94 -0.84 2.55 -15.59
N ASN A 95 -0.48 3.85 -15.64
CA ASN A 95 0.28 4.47 -16.72
C ASN A 95 1.66 4.98 -16.30
N THR A 96 2.00 4.96 -15.02
CA THR A 96 3.30 5.43 -14.52
C THR A 96 4.41 4.67 -15.22
N LYS A 97 5.26 5.38 -15.95
CA LYS A 97 6.26 4.79 -16.86
C LYS A 97 7.20 3.82 -16.16
N GLU A 98 7.65 4.19 -14.95
CA GLU A 98 8.55 3.41 -14.13
C GLU A 98 7.87 2.12 -13.64
N ILE A 99 6.59 2.18 -13.29
CA ILE A 99 5.81 1.02 -12.85
C ILE A 99 5.57 0.07 -14.02
N VAL A 100 5.17 0.58 -15.19
CA VAL A 100 4.97 -0.23 -16.40
C VAL A 100 6.28 -0.90 -16.83
N ALA A 101 7.40 -0.17 -16.82
CA ALA A 101 8.71 -0.72 -17.15
C ALA A 101 9.16 -1.79 -16.15
N ALA A 102 8.98 -1.57 -14.86
CA ALA A 102 9.33 -2.55 -13.82
C ALA A 102 8.43 -3.80 -13.89
N ALA A 103 7.12 -3.64 -14.13
CA ALA A 103 6.20 -4.77 -14.28
C ALA A 103 6.59 -5.63 -15.49
N ARG A 104 6.89 -4.99 -16.63
CA ARG A 104 7.39 -5.68 -17.83
C ARG A 104 8.69 -6.45 -17.52
N TYR A 105 9.67 -5.78 -16.92
CA TYR A 105 10.94 -6.40 -16.55
C TYR A 105 10.76 -7.63 -15.67
N CYS A 106 9.93 -7.54 -14.62
CA CYS A 106 9.63 -8.66 -13.72
C CYS A 106 8.98 -9.82 -14.48
N LYS A 107 8.01 -9.51 -15.34
CA LYS A 107 7.32 -10.52 -16.17
C LYS A 107 8.27 -11.21 -17.14
N GLU A 108 9.10 -10.47 -17.86
CA GLU A 108 10.10 -11.00 -18.81
C GLU A 108 11.18 -11.84 -18.10
N ALA A 109 11.51 -11.50 -16.85
CA ALA A 109 12.41 -12.28 -16.00
C ALA A 109 11.77 -13.58 -15.46
N GLY A 110 10.49 -13.81 -15.70
CA GLY A 110 9.76 -15.00 -15.25
C GLY A 110 9.24 -14.93 -13.81
N ALA A 111 9.38 -13.78 -13.14
CA ALA A 111 8.78 -13.54 -11.82
C ALA A 111 7.26 -13.41 -11.92
N ARG A 112 6.55 -13.82 -10.87
CA ARG A 112 5.10 -13.69 -10.83
C ARG A 112 4.68 -12.28 -10.46
N THR A 113 3.76 -11.71 -11.23
CA THR A 113 3.32 -10.34 -11.08
C THR A 113 1.87 -10.26 -10.62
N ILE A 114 1.65 -9.59 -9.48
CA ILE A 114 0.33 -9.22 -8.97
C ILE A 114 0.20 -7.71 -9.17
N VAL A 115 -0.81 -7.29 -9.92
CA VAL A 115 -1.04 -5.89 -10.24
C VAL A 115 -2.41 -5.46 -9.75
N TYR A 116 -2.44 -4.54 -8.80
CA TYR A 116 -3.65 -3.84 -8.39
C TYR A 116 -3.75 -2.51 -9.12
N VAL A 117 -4.90 -2.30 -9.75
CA VAL A 117 -5.21 -1.06 -10.50
C VAL A 117 -6.56 -0.49 -10.09
N SER A 118 -6.66 0.84 -10.07
CA SER A 118 -7.94 1.54 -9.88
C SER A 118 -8.59 1.97 -11.20
N ASN A 119 -7.87 1.85 -12.31
CA ASN A 119 -8.38 1.99 -13.67
C ASN A 119 -8.08 0.72 -14.47
N ASP A 120 -9.09 0.14 -15.06
CA ASP A 120 -8.94 -1.07 -15.88
C ASP A 120 -8.37 -0.76 -17.28
N ASN A 121 -7.89 -1.80 -17.96
CA ASN A 121 -7.36 -1.73 -19.33
C ASN A 121 -6.20 -0.72 -19.52
N THR A 122 -5.35 -0.61 -18.52
CA THR A 122 -4.18 0.27 -18.54
C THR A 122 -2.91 -0.52 -18.91
N PRO A 123 -1.82 0.16 -19.38
CA PRO A 123 -0.62 -0.52 -19.87
C PRO A 123 0.02 -1.50 -18.89
N VAL A 124 0.00 -1.25 -17.58
CA VAL A 124 0.56 -2.17 -16.60
C VAL A 124 -0.17 -3.51 -16.56
N CYS A 125 -1.45 -3.55 -16.90
CA CYS A 125 -2.27 -4.77 -16.90
C CYS A 125 -1.76 -5.83 -17.88
N GLU A 126 -1.05 -5.44 -18.94
CA GLU A 126 -0.46 -6.37 -19.92
C GLU A 126 0.62 -7.27 -19.28
N TYR A 127 1.21 -6.83 -18.17
CA TYR A 127 2.28 -7.54 -17.48
C TYR A 127 1.82 -8.25 -16.21
N ALA A 128 0.51 -8.27 -15.92
CA ALA A 128 -0.06 -8.94 -14.77
C ALA A 128 -0.30 -10.42 -14.99
N ASP A 129 0.26 -11.30 -14.13
CA ASP A 129 -0.22 -12.68 -14.00
C ASP A 129 -1.55 -12.72 -13.26
N TYR A 130 -1.65 -11.88 -12.22
CA TYR A 130 -2.84 -11.72 -11.41
C TYR A 130 -3.24 -10.24 -11.39
N LYS A 131 -4.30 -9.91 -12.11
CA LYS A 131 -4.86 -8.56 -12.12
C LYS A 131 -5.95 -8.43 -11.07
N LEU A 132 -5.79 -7.48 -10.17
CA LEU A 132 -6.77 -7.09 -9.16
C LEU A 132 -7.28 -5.69 -9.52
N PHE A 133 -8.57 -5.57 -9.75
CA PHE A 133 -9.20 -4.31 -10.11
C PHE A 133 -10.32 -3.93 -9.14
N SER A 134 -10.21 -2.74 -8.54
CA SER A 134 -11.35 -2.05 -7.96
C SER A 134 -11.21 -0.55 -8.20
N PHE A 135 -12.29 0.07 -8.67
CA PHE A 135 -12.27 1.50 -8.97
C PHE A 135 -12.06 2.32 -7.70
N ALA A 136 -11.09 3.22 -7.71
CA ALA A 136 -10.87 4.23 -6.69
C ALA A 136 -10.30 5.50 -7.32
N GLU A 137 -10.68 6.65 -6.79
CA GLU A 137 -10.07 7.95 -7.07
C GLU A 137 -9.28 8.42 -5.84
N ASP A 138 -8.65 9.58 -5.92
CA ASP A 138 -7.72 10.07 -4.89
C ASP A 138 -8.34 10.15 -3.48
N ASP A 139 -9.65 10.33 -3.40
CA ASP A 139 -10.39 10.45 -2.14
C ASP A 139 -10.50 9.17 -1.31
N CYS A 140 -10.36 7.99 -1.93
CA CYS A 140 -10.50 6.68 -1.27
C CYS A 140 -9.37 5.71 -1.65
N LEU A 141 -8.35 6.17 -2.35
CA LEU A 141 -7.30 5.32 -2.92
C LEU A 141 -6.47 4.62 -1.83
N CYS A 142 -6.08 5.35 -0.79
CA CYS A 142 -5.25 4.81 0.28
C CYS A 142 -5.93 3.62 0.97
N GLU A 143 -7.20 3.79 1.36
CA GLU A 143 -7.96 2.72 2.02
C GLU A 143 -8.16 1.51 1.10
N ALA A 144 -8.42 1.74 -0.19
CA ALA A 144 -8.54 0.65 -1.16
C ALA A 144 -7.23 -0.13 -1.31
N ILE A 145 -6.08 0.58 -1.38
CA ILE A 145 -4.75 -0.04 -1.46
C ILE A 145 -4.44 -0.84 -0.19
N TYR A 146 -4.62 -0.26 1.00
CA TYR A 146 -4.39 -0.98 2.24
C TYR A 146 -5.29 -2.19 2.39
N THR A 147 -6.55 -2.04 2.00
CA THR A 147 -7.53 -3.12 2.05
C THR A 147 -7.03 -4.35 1.28
N TYR A 148 -6.65 -4.21 0.01
CA TYR A 148 -6.19 -5.37 -0.74
C TYR A 148 -4.82 -5.89 -0.26
N MET A 149 -3.87 -5.00 0.11
CA MET A 149 -2.55 -5.41 0.60
C MET A 149 -2.65 -6.23 1.89
N ILE A 150 -3.50 -5.81 2.83
CA ILE A 150 -3.73 -6.53 4.08
C ILE A 150 -4.32 -7.90 3.80
N ALA A 151 -5.32 -8.03 2.92
CA ALA A 151 -5.89 -9.31 2.53
C ALA A 151 -4.86 -10.22 1.87
N LEU A 152 -4.04 -9.68 0.97
CA LEU A 152 -2.96 -10.39 0.27
C LEU A 152 -1.96 -10.98 1.27
N LEU A 153 -1.43 -10.16 2.16
CA LEU A 153 -0.41 -10.57 3.12
C LEU A 153 -0.94 -11.50 4.20
N ALA A 154 -2.17 -11.26 4.68
CA ALA A 154 -2.84 -12.16 5.60
C ALA A 154 -2.97 -13.57 5.01
N ARG A 155 -3.27 -13.70 3.70
CA ARG A 155 -3.34 -15.00 3.03
C ARG A 155 -1.97 -15.65 2.87
N PHE A 156 -0.93 -14.91 2.50
CA PHE A 156 0.44 -15.43 2.48
C PHE A 156 0.87 -15.95 3.85
N LYS A 157 0.62 -15.19 4.92
CA LYS A 157 0.91 -15.61 6.31
C LYS A 157 0.11 -16.86 6.72
N LYS A 158 -1.17 -16.94 6.34
CA LYS A 158 -1.97 -18.16 6.58
C LYS A 158 -1.34 -19.37 5.92
N ASN A 159 -0.96 -19.27 4.65
CA ASN A 159 -0.38 -20.38 3.90
C ASN A 159 1.02 -20.76 4.41
N ALA A 160 1.74 -19.81 5.03
CA ALA A 160 3.00 -20.08 5.73
C ALA A 160 2.81 -20.69 7.14
N GLY A 161 1.59 -20.84 7.63
CA GLY A 161 1.31 -21.33 8.98
C GLY A 161 1.57 -20.29 10.07
N GLU A 162 1.59 -19.00 9.72
CA GLU A 162 1.94 -17.89 10.62
C GLU A 162 0.73 -17.02 11.01
N PHE A 163 -0.49 -17.47 10.72
CA PHE A 163 -1.70 -16.72 11.03
C PHE A 163 -2.88 -17.64 11.47
N ASP A 164 -2.83 -18.10 12.70
CA ASP A 164 -3.83 -19.02 13.26
C ASP A 164 -5.25 -18.44 13.31
N LYS A 165 -5.36 -17.10 13.48
CA LYS A 165 -6.65 -16.40 13.58
C LYS A 165 -7.17 -15.88 12.23
N TYR A 166 -6.80 -16.52 11.14
CA TYR A 166 -7.16 -16.03 9.80
C TYR A 166 -8.67 -15.94 9.58
N GLU A 167 -9.45 -16.92 10.03
CA GLU A 167 -10.91 -16.91 9.86
C GLU A 167 -11.57 -15.79 10.68
N GLU A 168 -11.13 -15.60 11.95
CA GLU A 168 -11.59 -14.47 12.78
C GLU A 168 -11.24 -13.12 12.13
N PHE A 169 -10.03 -13.01 11.60
CA PHE A 169 -9.59 -11.82 10.85
C PHE A 169 -10.49 -11.55 9.65
N THR A 170 -10.80 -12.55 8.82
CA THR A 170 -11.63 -12.36 7.62
C THR A 170 -13.04 -11.94 7.93
N ASP A 171 -13.62 -12.43 9.03
CA ASP A 171 -14.94 -12.01 9.51
C ASP A 171 -14.98 -10.54 9.97
N GLN A 172 -13.90 -10.06 10.60
CA GLN A 172 -13.77 -8.67 11.03
C GLN A 172 -13.43 -7.75 9.85
N TYR A 173 -12.53 -8.19 8.98
CA TYR A 173 -12.13 -7.48 7.78
C TYR A 173 -13.33 -7.16 6.87
N ALA A 174 -14.24 -8.09 6.69
CA ALA A 174 -15.46 -7.88 5.92
C ALA A 174 -16.37 -6.77 6.48
N LYS A 175 -16.16 -6.36 7.73
CA LYS A 175 -16.99 -5.39 8.46
C LYS A 175 -16.28 -4.09 8.79
N ILE A 176 -15.07 -3.86 8.23
CA ILE A 176 -14.20 -2.75 8.66
C ILE A 176 -14.74 -1.36 8.24
N VAL A 177 -15.48 -1.27 7.13
CA VAL A 177 -15.90 0.02 6.55
C VAL A 177 -16.67 0.92 7.53
N PRO A 178 -17.69 0.45 8.27
CA PRO A 178 -18.36 1.27 9.27
C PRO A 178 -17.43 1.81 10.37
N TYR A 179 -16.41 1.05 10.74
CA TYR A 179 -15.42 1.50 11.73
C TYR A 179 -14.50 2.58 11.16
N LEU A 180 -14.10 2.49 9.89
CA LEU A 180 -13.33 3.53 9.22
C LEU A 180 -14.11 4.83 9.11
N ILE A 181 -15.39 4.76 8.74
CA ILE A 181 -16.29 5.93 8.69
C ILE A 181 -16.40 6.57 10.08
N LYS A 182 -16.68 5.76 11.10
CA LYS A 182 -16.77 6.24 12.48
C LYS A 182 -15.47 6.89 12.97
N ALA A 183 -14.31 6.34 12.60
CA ALA A 183 -13.02 6.94 12.93
C ALA A 183 -12.85 8.31 12.26
N LYS A 184 -13.20 8.44 10.97
CA LYS A 184 -13.18 9.73 10.27
C LYS A 184 -14.10 10.77 10.95
N GLU A 185 -15.31 10.38 11.30
CA GLU A 185 -16.27 11.25 12.02
C GLU A 185 -15.71 11.70 13.38
N GLN A 186 -15.11 10.77 14.13
CA GLN A 186 -14.58 11.05 15.47
C GLN A 186 -13.43 12.05 15.45
N TYR A 187 -12.58 11.99 14.42
CA TYR A 187 -11.37 12.81 14.35
C TYR A 187 -11.52 14.10 13.54
N GLU A 188 -12.63 14.29 12.80
CA GLU A 188 -12.82 15.43 11.91
C GLU A 188 -12.63 16.79 12.60
N ALA A 189 -13.28 17.01 13.74
CA ALA A 189 -13.18 18.28 14.46
C ALA A 189 -11.73 18.57 14.88
N ARG A 190 -11.04 17.56 15.43
CA ARG A 190 -9.62 17.69 15.82
C ARG A 190 -8.71 17.97 14.63
N CYS A 191 -8.91 17.29 13.52
CA CYS A 191 -8.13 17.51 12.30
C CYS A 191 -8.38 18.92 11.74
N ALA A 192 -9.62 19.38 11.74
CA ALA A 192 -9.98 20.73 11.30
C ALA A 192 -9.37 21.82 12.21
N ASP A 193 -9.35 21.61 13.52
CA ASP A 193 -8.71 22.53 14.47
C ASP A 193 -7.21 22.59 14.22
N MET A 194 -6.54 21.46 14.10
CA MET A 194 -5.12 21.35 13.83
C MET A 194 -4.74 22.02 12.48
N ALA A 195 -5.54 21.79 11.44
CA ALA A 195 -5.33 22.42 10.15
C ALA A 195 -5.45 23.95 10.23
N ARG A 196 -6.46 24.47 10.97
CA ARG A 196 -6.63 25.93 11.19
C ARG A 196 -5.48 26.54 11.98
N GLU A 197 -5.01 25.84 13.00
CA GLU A 197 -3.92 26.32 13.87
C GLU A 197 -2.58 26.39 13.13
N HIS A 198 -2.33 25.44 12.23
CA HIS A 198 -1.01 25.25 11.63
C HIS A 198 -0.92 25.63 10.13
N LYS A 199 -2.02 26.05 9.49
CA LYS A 199 -2.04 26.35 8.03
C LYS A 199 -1.05 27.42 7.57
N ASP A 200 -0.66 28.33 8.46
CA ASP A 200 0.28 29.43 8.18
C ASP A 200 1.70 29.15 8.74
N THR A 201 1.97 27.92 9.19
CA THR A 201 3.29 27.51 9.67
C THR A 201 4.23 27.30 8.49
N ASP A 202 5.41 27.90 8.53
CA ASP A 202 6.36 27.90 7.41
C ASP A 202 6.96 26.51 7.11
N TYR A 203 6.97 25.60 8.09
CA TYR A 203 7.62 24.31 7.99
C TYR A 203 6.99 23.27 8.93
N HIS A 204 6.71 22.10 8.40
CA HIS A 204 6.12 20.99 9.17
C HIS A 204 7.06 19.79 9.23
N MET A 205 7.12 19.15 10.39
CA MET A 205 7.77 17.86 10.55
C MET A 205 6.72 16.79 10.86
N VAL A 206 6.69 15.75 10.05
CA VAL A 206 5.79 14.61 10.24
C VAL A 206 6.61 13.44 10.77
N ILE A 207 6.30 13.03 11.99
CA ILE A 207 7.09 12.03 12.73
C ILE A 207 6.31 10.72 12.80
N GLY A 208 6.92 9.63 12.37
CA GLY A 208 6.34 8.29 12.42
C GLY A 208 7.36 7.22 12.77
N ALA A 209 6.86 6.08 13.27
CA ALA A 209 7.67 4.90 13.55
C ALA A 209 6.86 3.63 13.32
N GLY A 210 7.52 2.51 13.11
CA GLY A 210 6.87 1.23 12.85
C GLY A 210 5.95 1.31 11.62
N MET A 211 4.73 0.82 11.75
CA MET A 211 3.74 0.91 10.67
C MET A 211 3.41 2.34 10.27
N MET A 212 3.47 3.30 11.19
CA MET A 212 3.18 4.71 10.92
C MET A 212 4.33 5.46 10.23
N TRP A 213 5.46 4.83 10.01
CA TRP A 213 6.56 5.46 9.25
C TRP A 213 6.18 5.70 7.78
N GLY A 214 5.58 4.70 7.14
CA GLY A 214 5.10 4.85 5.77
C GLY A 214 4.07 5.97 5.62
N GLU A 215 3.14 6.09 6.58
CA GLU A 215 2.14 7.15 6.61
C GLU A 215 2.75 8.54 6.84
N ALA A 216 3.74 8.65 7.73
CA ALA A 216 4.44 9.91 7.94
C ALA A 216 5.18 10.36 6.68
N TYR A 217 5.78 9.43 5.96
CA TYR A 217 6.45 9.67 4.69
C TYR A 217 5.45 10.11 3.61
N ASP A 218 4.34 9.36 3.45
CA ASP A 218 3.31 9.65 2.46
C ASP A 218 2.63 11.00 2.70
N TYR A 219 2.21 11.24 3.94
CA TYR A 219 1.54 12.49 4.31
C TYR A 219 2.43 13.71 4.09
N ALA A 220 3.71 13.64 4.48
CA ALA A 220 4.65 14.72 4.23
C ALA A 220 4.85 14.97 2.74
N MET A 221 5.21 13.95 1.97
CA MET A 221 5.60 14.09 0.57
C MET A 221 4.39 14.21 -0.36
N CYS A 222 3.44 13.28 -0.29
CA CYS A 222 2.37 13.20 -1.28
C CYS A 222 1.19 14.11 -0.93
N THR A 223 0.91 14.33 0.37
CA THR A 223 -0.22 15.16 0.76
C THR A 223 0.17 16.62 0.97
N LEU A 224 1.20 16.90 1.76
CA LEU A 224 1.56 18.27 2.09
C LEU A 224 2.42 18.92 1.01
N GLU A 225 3.48 18.28 0.54
CA GLU A 225 4.37 18.87 -0.47
C GLU A 225 3.74 18.85 -1.87
N GLU A 226 3.30 17.70 -2.35
CA GLU A 226 2.80 17.55 -3.72
C GLU A 226 1.46 18.25 -3.93
N LEU A 227 0.47 18.04 -3.04
CA LEU A 227 -0.88 18.57 -3.21
C LEU A 227 -1.06 19.99 -2.66
N GLN A 228 -0.35 20.35 -1.59
CA GLN A 228 -0.54 21.62 -0.87
C GLN A 228 0.64 22.59 -1.01
N TRP A 229 1.76 22.15 -1.57
CA TRP A 229 2.99 22.94 -1.73
C TRP A 229 3.54 23.49 -0.40
N ILE A 230 3.27 22.75 0.70
CA ILE A 230 3.72 23.07 2.04
C ILE A 230 5.10 22.46 2.26
N LYS A 231 6.04 23.22 2.80
CA LYS A 231 7.39 22.71 3.11
C LYS A 231 7.31 21.72 4.27
N THR A 232 7.77 20.51 4.06
CA THR A 232 7.73 19.46 5.08
C THR A 232 9.03 18.66 5.15
N LYS A 233 9.09 17.82 6.17
CA LYS A 233 10.07 16.75 6.32
C LYS A 233 9.41 15.59 7.05
N SER A 234 9.49 14.39 6.48
CA SER A 234 9.21 13.17 7.24
C SER A 234 10.43 12.75 8.05
N ILE A 235 10.23 12.31 9.29
CA ILE A 235 11.29 11.88 10.19
C ILE A 235 10.89 10.60 10.89
N HIS A 236 11.76 9.60 10.85
CA HIS A 236 11.57 8.43 11.67
C HIS A 236 11.75 8.80 13.15
N ALA A 237 10.81 8.42 14.02
CA ALA A 237 10.82 8.82 15.43
C ALA A 237 12.12 8.43 16.16
N ALA A 238 12.75 7.31 15.77
CA ALA A 238 14.02 6.89 16.35
C ALA A 238 15.20 7.77 15.95
N GLU A 239 15.08 8.58 14.89
CA GLU A 239 16.11 9.50 14.40
C GLU A 239 15.90 10.94 14.87
N TYR A 240 14.74 11.25 15.49
CA TYR A 240 14.34 12.62 15.79
C TYR A 240 15.38 13.38 16.64
N PHE A 241 15.91 12.71 17.67
CA PHE A 241 16.90 13.32 18.59
C PHE A 241 18.35 13.27 18.09
N TYR A 242 18.61 12.71 16.89
CA TYR A 242 19.96 12.50 16.36
C TYR A 242 20.33 13.46 15.22
N GLY A 243 19.73 14.63 15.16
CA GLY A 243 20.10 15.67 14.21
C GLY A 243 18.95 16.47 13.62
N THR A 244 17.76 16.33 14.20
CA THR A 244 16.59 17.09 13.78
C THR A 244 16.18 18.17 14.79
N LEU A 245 16.44 17.98 16.07
CA LEU A 245 16.34 19.02 17.11
C LEU A 245 17.55 19.92 17.10
#